data_05420aa475e2b58fd358184f0cc4447f
#
_entry.id   05420aa475e2b58fd358184f0cc4447f
#
_cell.length_a   1.000
_cell.length_b   1.000
_cell.length_c   1.000
_cell.angle_alpha   90.00
_cell.angle_beta   90.00
_cell.angle_gamma   90.00
#
_symmetry.space_group_name_H-M   'P 1'
#
loop_
_entity.id
_entity.type
_entity.pdbx_description
1 polymer ?
#
loop_
_entity_poly.entity_id
_entity_poly.type
_entity_poly.pdbx_seq_one_letter_code
_entity_poly.pdbx_strand_id
1 'polypeptide(L)'
;VSPKDYRSVGTAISGGGLTEKKRFSLAKKAFGHCAEYDQTIFEALSKKAPEHSSLRYGENPHQQAFVVKGDVPSSLGIPQSKQHQGKALSYNNYLDGDAALQCLSEFKKSPACVIVKHNSPCGVGLGKNVSEAFTRALNVDSLSAFGGVVAINKKCTVDLAKKIDKIFFEIIVAPSFDAGSLKIFSKKKNLRVLSLKEYLSPEFSIKTIGGGSLGQERDDSNLLEKHLVTPTKKKLTPNQLSTGLFAWKVVKHTKSNAIVVAKNNKIISISGGQTSRVDATKIAFEKAKIPKGCVVASDAFFPFKDSIEKMAQYKIAAIIQPGGSIRDGEVVESCNKNKIAMAFTGFRAFKH
;
A
#
# COMPACT_ATOMS: atom_id res chain seq x y z
N VAL A 1 -11.28 34.65 -25.12
CA VAL A 1 -11.57 33.34 -25.69
C VAL A 1 -13.02 32.92 -25.57
N SER A 2 -13.86 33.60 -24.80
CA SER A 2 -15.31 33.30 -24.76
C SER A 2 -16.12 34.57 -24.94
N PRO A 3 -17.12 34.60 -25.84
CA PRO A 3 -18.02 35.73 -25.99
C PRO A 3 -18.74 36.13 -24.72
N LYS A 4 -18.91 35.20 -23.79
CA LYS A 4 -19.50 35.45 -22.47
C LYS A 4 -18.65 36.42 -21.60
N ASP A 5 -17.37 36.58 -21.92
CA ASP A 5 -16.48 37.48 -21.16
C ASP A 5 -16.46 38.90 -21.74
N TYR A 6 -16.94 39.14 -22.98
CA TYR A 6 -16.80 40.42 -23.69
C TYR A 6 -17.41 41.57 -22.89
N ARG A 7 -18.62 41.41 -22.39
CA ARG A 7 -19.30 42.47 -21.61
C ARG A 7 -18.53 42.86 -20.38
N SER A 8 -18.05 41.86 -19.59
CA SER A 8 -17.33 42.12 -18.33
C SER A 8 -15.93 42.71 -18.59
N VAL A 9 -15.28 42.34 -19.69
CA VAL A 9 -14.00 42.87 -20.13
C VAL A 9 -14.18 44.30 -20.64
N GLY A 10 -15.18 44.56 -21.48
CA GLY A 10 -15.48 45.90 -22.02
C GLY A 10 -15.77 46.90 -20.90
N THR A 11 -16.65 46.53 -19.93
CA THR A 11 -16.94 47.37 -18.75
C THR A 11 -15.68 47.69 -17.93
N ALA A 12 -14.81 46.69 -17.72
CA ALA A 12 -13.57 46.90 -16.96
C ALA A 12 -12.59 47.82 -17.68
N ILE A 13 -12.47 47.72 -19.01
CA ILE A 13 -11.61 48.59 -19.82
C ILE A 13 -12.13 50.04 -19.76
N SER A 14 -13.43 50.28 -19.90
CA SER A 14 -14.05 51.61 -19.79
C SER A 14 -13.95 52.18 -18.37
N GLY A 15 -13.78 51.36 -17.33
CA GLY A 15 -13.66 51.74 -15.92
C GLY A 15 -12.22 51.89 -15.43
N GLY A 16 -11.22 51.99 -16.28
CA GLY A 16 -9.83 52.15 -15.86
C GLY A 16 -8.90 50.96 -16.06
N GLY A 17 -9.41 49.88 -16.67
CA GLY A 17 -8.63 48.71 -17.05
C GLY A 17 -8.89 47.45 -16.24
N LEU A 18 -8.22 46.37 -16.66
CA LEU A 18 -8.35 45.04 -16.01
C LEU A 18 -7.34 44.91 -14.86
N THR A 19 -7.79 44.51 -13.71
CA THR A 19 -6.90 44.15 -12.59
C THR A 19 -6.02 42.95 -12.97
N GLU A 20 -4.85 42.84 -12.35
CA GLU A 20 -3.93 41.72 -12.56
C GLU A 20 -4.61 40.35 -12.34
N LYS A 21 -5.36 40.23 -11.25
CA LYS A 21 -6.17 39.03 -10.95
C LYS A 21 -7.13 38.67 -12.08
N LYS A 22 -7.79 39.66 -12.69
CA LYS A 22 -8.72 39.43 -13.80
C LYS A 22 -7.98 39.03 -15.07
N ARG A 23 -6.84 39.68 -15.36
CA ARG A 23 -5.97 39.31 -16.49
C ARG A 23 -5.46 37.88 -16.38
N PHE A 24 -4.98 37.50 -15.18
CA PHE A 24 -4.55 36.12 -14.90
C PHE A 24 -5.67 35.10 -15.07
N SER A 25 -6.88 35.41 -14.58
CA SER A 25 -8.05 34.54 -14.75
C SER A 25 -8.43 34.34 -16.24
N LEU A 26 -8.37 35.42 -17.03
CA LEU A 26 -8.63 35.35 -18.49
C LEU A 26 -7.52 34.59 -19.23
N ALA A 27 -6.27 34.77 -18.84
CA ALA A 27 -5.13 34.03 -19.40
C ALA A 27 -5.27 32.52 -19.10
N LYS A 28 -5.55 32.15 -17.83
CA LYS A 28 -5.80 30.74 -17.46
C LYS A 28 -6.92 30.13 -18.29
N LYS A 29 -8.02 30.87 -18.52
CA LYS A 29 -9.16 30.42 -19.35
C LYS A 29 -8.75 30.26 -20.82
N ALA A 30 -7.90 31.16 -21.34
CA ALA A 30 -7.39 31.08 -22.71
C ALA A 30 -6.50 29.85 -22.90
N PHE A 31 -5.53 29.65 -22.04
CA PHE A 31 -4.66 28.47 -22.11
C PHE A 31 -5.43 27.16 -21.90
N GLY A 32 -6.39 27.13 -20.97
CA GLY A 32 -7.25 25.97 -20.80
C GLY A 32 -8.04 25.62 -22.06
N HIS A 33 -8.60 26.63 -22.74
CA HIS A 33 -9.32 26.42 -24.01
C HIS A 33 -8.40 25.95 -25.14
N CYS A 34 -7.19 26.49 -25.26
CA CYS A 34 -6.21 26.04 -26.26
C CYS A 34 -5.78 24.59 -25.96
N ALA A 35 -5.50 24.26 -24.70
CA ALA A 35 -5.13 22.89 -24.31
C ALA A 35 -6.23 21.87 -24.62
N GLU A 36 -7.49 22.20 -24.35
CA GLU A 36 -8.64 21.35 -24.68
C GLU A 36 -8.82 21.17 -26.21
N TYR A 37 -8.61 22.26 -26.95
CA TYR A 37 -8.66 22.24 -28.42
C TYR A 37 -7.54 21.38 -29.02
N ASP A 38 -6.29 21.61 -28.56
CA ASP A 38 -5.13 20.83 -29.01
C ASP A 38 -5.26 19.36 -28.62
N GLN A 39 -5.77 19.05 -27.42
CA GLN A 39 -6.07 17.70 -26.99
C GLN A 39 -7.10 17.03 -27.91
N THR A 40 -8.16 17.75 -28.29
CA THR A 40 -9.20 17.25 -29.21
C THR A 40 -8.61 16.94 -30.58
N ILE A 41 -7.73 17.82 -31.10
CA ILE A 41 -7.02 17.59 -32.38
C ILE A 41 -6.09 16.39 -32.25
N PHE A 42 -5.31 16.32 -31.17
CA PHE A 42 -4.41 15.21 -30.91
C PHE A 42 -5.18 13.87 -30.90
N GLU A 43 -6.30 13.80 -30.19
CA GLU A 43 -7.16 12.62 -30.14
C GLU A 43 -7.74 12.26 -31.53
N ALA A 44 -8.19 13.27 -32.29
CA ALA A 44 -8.71 13.06 -33.64
C ALA A 44 -7.65 12.58 -34.65
N LEU A 45 -6.45 13.15 -34.59
CA LEU A 45 -5.33 12.78 -35.46
C LEU A 45 -4.64 11.49 -35.01
N SER A 46 -4.58 11.25 -33.73
CA SER A 46 -3.87 10.10 -33.16
C SER A 46 -4.55 8.79 -33.42
N LYS A 47 -5.70 8.68 -34.08
CA LYS A 47 -6.42 7.42 -34.36
C LYS A 47 -6.10 6.23 -33.41
N LYS A 48 -5.29 6.51 -32.40
CA LYS A 48 -4.93 5.63 -31.28
C LYS A 48 -5.52 6.26 -30.02
N ALA A 49 -6.63 5.72 -29.54
CA ALA A 49 -6.91 5.77 -28.11
C ALA A 49 -5.62 5.46 -27.32
N PRO A 50 -5.38 6.05 -26.11
CA PRO A 50 -4.25 5.67 -25.29
C PRO A 50 -4.13 4.15 -25.33
N GLU A 51 -2.91 3.63 -25.59
CA GLU A 51 -2.69 2.21 -25.84
C GLU A 51 -3.23 1.42 -24.64
N HIS A 52 -4.51 1.06 -24.72
CA HIS A 52 -5.17 0.26 -23.70
C HIS A 52 -5.19 -1.20 -24.16
N SER A 53 -4.78 -2.06 -23.28
CA SER A 53 -4.94 -3.50 -23.49
C SER A 53 -6.20 -3.96 -22.78
N SER A 54 -7.17 -4.48 -23.54
CA SER A 54 -8.37 -5.07 -22.95
C SER A 54 -7.99 -6.24 -22.04
N LEU A 55 -8.60 -6.28 -20.88
CA LEU A 55 -8.50 -7.39 -19.93
C LEU A 55 -9.70 -8.34 -20.15
N ARG A 56 -9.57 -9.58 -19.69
CA ARG A 56 -10.64 -10.56 -19.85
C ARG A 56 -11.95 -10.11 -19.19
N TYR A 57 -11.83 -9.45 -18.03
CA TYR A 57 -12.92 -8.86 -17.25
C TYR A 57 -12.31 -7.98 -16.12
N GLY A 58 -13.14 -7.22 -15.43
CA GLY A 58 -12.76 -6.39 -14.28
C GLY A 58 -12.59 -7.19 -13.00
N GLU A 59 -13.06 -6.66 -11.88
CA GLU A 59 -13.08 -7.41 -10.61
C GLU A 59 -13.93 -8.67 -10.72
N ASN A 60 -15.02 -8.60 -11.48
CA ASN A 60 -15.95 -9.69 -11.69
C ASN A 60 -16.11 -10.02 -13.19
N PRO A 61 -16.48 -11.28 -13.54
CA PRO A 61 -16.53 -11.75 -14.93
C PRO A 61 -17.46 -10.98 -15.87
N HIS A 62 -18.47 -10.31 -15.37
CA HIS A 62 -19.44 -9.54 -16.16
C HIS A 62 -18.99 -8.08 -16.42
N GLN A 63 -17.90 -7.63 -15.80
CA GLN A 63 -17.38 -6.27 -15.92
C GLN A 63 -16.32 -6.20 -17.02
N GLN A 64 -16.49 -5.30 -17.99
CA GLN A 64 -15.43 -5.00 -18.95
C GLN A 64 -14.30 -4.21 -18.27
N ALA A 65 -13.06 -4.47 -18.66
CA ALA A 65 -11.90 -3.79 -18.11
C ALA A 65 -10.77 -3.66 -19.12
N PHE A 66 -9.91 -2.71 -18.88
CA PHE A 66 -8.70 -2.48 -19.65
C PHE A 66 -7.58 -1.97 -18.74
N VAL A 67 -6.36 -2.08 -19.19
CA VAL A 67 -5.18 -1.45 -18.59
C VAL A 67 -4.60 -0.44 -19.57
N VAL A 68 -4.38 0.78 -19.11
CA VAL A 68 -3.62 1.80 -19.84
C VAL A 68 -2.18 1.72 -19.35
N LYS A 69 -1.25 1.48 -20.26
CA LYS A 69 0.18 1.62 -19.94
C LYS A 69 0.51 3.09 -19.99
N GLY A 70 0.88 3.67 -18.86
CA GLY A 70 1.36 5.04 -18.83
C GLY A 70 2.76 5.13 -19.46
N ASP A 71 2.96 6.10 -20.33
CA ASP A 71 4.28 6.56 -20.79
C ASP A 71 4.91 7.51 -19.75
N VAL A 72 4.58 7.32 -18.47
CA VAL A 72 5.07 8.20 -17.42
C VAL A 72 6.45 7.70 -16.99
N PRO A 73 7.53 8.38 -17.35
CA PRO A 73 8.90 7.98 -16.95
C PRO A 73 9.09 7.92 -15.44
N SER A 74 8.17 8.55 -14.68
CA SER A 74 8.19 8.64 -13.22
C SER A 74 7.55 7.46 -12.50
N SER A 75 6.92 6.49 -13.20
CA SER A 75 6.32 5.31 -12.54
C SER A 75 6.61 4.01 -13.30
N LEU A 76 7.06 2.98 -12.57
CA LEU A 76 7.29 1.63 -13.08
C LEU A 76 6.59 0.61 -12.18
N GLY A 77 5.77 -0.24 -12.79
CA GLY A 77 4.98 -1.22 -12.05
C GLY A 77 4.67 -2.49 -12.85
N ILE A 78 3.62 -3.16 -12.46
CA ILE A 78 3.18 -4.40 -13.10
C ILE A 78 2.95 -4.25 -14.62
N PRO A 79 2.38 -3.13 -15.14
CA PRO A 79 2.17 -2.99 -16.59
C PRO A 79 3.46 -3.03 -17.42
N GLN A 80 4.61 -2.63 -16.86
CA GLN A 80 5.93 -2.62 -17.50
C GLN A 80 6.76 -3.88 -17.19
N SER A 81 6.23 -4.81 -16.38
CA SER A 81 6.94 -6.04 -16.04
C SER A 81 7.09 -6.98 -17.24
N LYS A 82 8.21 -7.72 -17.29
CA LYS A 82 8.39 -8.80 -18.26
C LYS A 82 7.73 -10.07 -17.73
N GLN A 83 6.70 -10.55 -18.40
CA GLN A 83 6.09 -11.83 -18.10
C GLN A 83 6.86 -12.98 -18.77
N HIS A 84 7.36 -13.92 -17.97
CA HIS A 84 8.11 -15.10 -18.45
C HIS A 84 7.18 -16.26 -18.78
N GLN A 85 6.07 -16.41 -18.06
CA GLN A 85 5.09 -17.47 -18.26
C GLN A 85 3.73 -17.13 -17.62
N GLY A 86 2.76 -17.99 -17.86
CA GLY A 86 1.43 -17.94 -17.25
C GLY A 86 0.38 -17.33 -18.18
N LYS A 87 -0.86 -17.32 -17.72
CA LYS A 87 -1.99 -16.67 -18.42
C LYS A 87 -1.81 -15.15 -18.41
N ALA A 88 -2.50 -14.44 -19.30
CA ALA A 88 -2.61 -12.99 -19.24
C ALA A 88 -3.06 -12.52 -17.86
N LEU A 89 -2.57 -11.35 -17.45
CA LEU A 89 -2.94 -10.74 -16.17
C LEU A 89 -4.41 -10.34 -16.19
N SER A 90 -5.11 -10.57 -15.10
CA SER A 90 -6.46 -10.06 -14.86
C SER A 90 -6.39 -8.70 -14.14
N TYR A 91 -7.52 -8.00 -14.11
CA TYR A 91 -7.67 -6.76 -13.34
C TYR A 91 -7.20 -6.92 -11.88
N ASN A 92 -7.67 -7.96 -11.19
CA ASN A 92 -7.25 -8.25 -9.80
C ASN A 92 -5.75 -8.56 -9.69
N ASN A 93 -5.15 -9.17 -10.73
CA ASN A 93 -3.70 -9.43 -10.73
C ASN A 93 -2.89 -8.12 -10.78
N TYR A 94 -3.34 -7.11 -11.53
CA TYR A 94 -2.70 -5.79 -11.53
C TYR A 94 -2.82 -5.12 -10.17
N LEU A 95 -4.01 -5.11 -9.56
CA LEU A 95 -4.23 -4.51 -8.25
C LEU A 95 -3.40 -5.16 -7.14
N ASP A 96 -3.46 -6.50 -7.04
CA ASP A 96 -2.74 -7.24 -6.01
C ASP A 96 -1.22 -7.16 -6.20
N GLY A 97 -0.76 -7.19 -7.48
CA GLY A 97 0.64 -7.03 -7.82
C GLY A 97 1.19 -5.67 -7.44
N ASP A 98 0.46 -4.60 -7.73
CA ASP A 98 0.84 -3.25 -7.35
C ASP A 98 0.84 -3.06 -5.83
N ALA A 99 -0.18 -3.55 -5.12
CA ALA A 99 -0.23 -3.51 -3.66
C ALA A 99 0.96 -4.25 -3.02
N ALA A 100 1.38 -5.37 -3.61
CA ALA A 100 2.53 -6.12 -3.14
C ALA A 100 3.85 -5.36 -3.34
N LEU A 101 4.02 -4.71 -4.51
CA LEU A 101 5.20 -3.91 -4.81
C LEU A 101 5.26 -2.64 -3.95
N GLN A 102 4.12 -1.98 -3.72
CA GLN A 102 4.03 -0.83 -2.81
C GLN A 102 4.53 -1.17 -1.41
N CYS A 103 4.03 -2.26 -0.84
CA CYS A 103 4.48 -2.70 0.48
C CYS A 103 5.95 -3.14 0.47
N LEU A 104 6.40 -3.84 -0.57
CA LEU A 104 7.77 -4.31 -0.72
C LEU A 104 8.78 -3.15 -0.80
N SER A 105 8.38 -2.01 -1.38
CA SER A 105 9.24 -0.82 -1.55
C SER A 105 9.72 -0.20 -0.23
N GLU A 106 9.04 -0.49 0.89
CA GLU A 106 9.46 -0.09 2.24
C GLU A 106 10.74 -0.80 2.72
N PHE A 107 11.14 -1.90 2.07
CA PHE A 107 12.18 -2.81 2.57
C PHE A 107 13.39 -2.91 1.63
N LYS A 108 13.93 -1.77 1.19
CA LYS A 108 15.03 -1.72 0.21
C LYS A 108 16.35 -2.34 0.71
N LYS A 109 16.62 -2.22 2.03
CA LYS A 109 17.92 -2.58 2.62
C LYS A 109 18.10 -4.09 2.90
N SER A 110 17.02 -4.82 3.16
CA SER A 110 17.07 -6.22 3.57
C SER A 110 16.34 -7.13 2.57
N PRO A 111 16.73 -8.40 2.43
CA PRO A 111 15.92 -9.36 1.69
C PRO A 111 14.51 -9.42 2.29
N ALA A 112 13.50 -9.17 1.48
CA ALA A 112 12.11 -9.06 1.88
C ALA A 112 11.18 -9.84 0.95
N CYS A 113 10.09 -10.33 1.53
CA CYS A 113 8.98 -10.95 0.84
C CYS A 113 7.67 -10.38 1.35
N VAL A 114 6.78 -10.04 0.44
CA VAL A 114 5.41 -9.61 0.71
C VAL A 114 4.46 -10.55 -0.01
N ILE A 115 3.44 -11.03 0.71
CA ILE A 115 2.35 -11.83 0.15
C ILE A 115 1.08 -11.01 0.29
N VAL A 116 0.41 -10.76 -0.83
CA VAL A 116 -0.82 -9.97 -0.90
C VAL A 116 -1.98 -10.83 -1.40
N LYS A 117 -3.13 -10.59 -0.85
CA LYS A 117 -4.42 -11.10 -1.34
C LYS A 117 -5.50 -10.03 -1.14
N HIS A 118 -6.30 -9.78 -2.19
CA HIS A 118 -7.37 -8.77 -2.17
C HIS A 118 -6.88 -7.37 -1.76
N ASN A 119 -5.78 -6.92 -2.39
CA ASN A 119 -5.14 -5.61 -2.16
C ASN A 119 -4.61 -5.37 -0.74
N SER A 120 -4.49 -6.41 0.08
CA SER A 120 -3.98 -6.27 1.45
C SER A 120 -2.87 -7.29 1.72
N PRO A 121 -1.78 -6.91 2.42
CA PRO A 121 -0.77 -7.86 2.80
C PRO A 121 -1.33 -8.86 3.82
N CYS A 122 -1.22 -10.16 3.52
CA CYS A 122 -1.50 -11.25 4.45
C CYS A 122 -0.21 -11.84 5.05
N GLY A 123 0.94 -11.51 4.47
CA GLY A 123 2.23 -11.93 4.99
C GLY A 123 3.36 -10.99 4.57
N VAL A 124 4.20 -10.60 5.53
CA VAL A 124 5.42 -9.82 5.28
C VAL A 124 6.56 -10.40 6.10
N GLY A 125 7.67 -10.65 5.44
CA GLY A 125 8.85 -11.23 6.06
C GLY A 125 10.15 -10.56 5.59
N LEU A 126 11.05 -10.34 6.56
CA LEU A 126 12.44 -9.98 6.32
C LEU A 126 13.33 -11.18 6.67
N GLY A 127 14.44 -11.37 5.99
CA GLY A 127 15.34 -12.49 6.25
C GLY A 127 16.78 -12.20 5.89
N LYS A 128 17.69 -13.13 6.20
CA LYS A 128 19.09 -13.10 5.76
C LYS A 128 19.19 -13.30 4.24
N ASN A 129 18.20 -13.99 3.67
CA ASN A 129 18.01 -14.22 2.24
C ASN A 129 16.51 -14.26 1.92
N VAL A 130 16.15 -14.26 0.63
CA VAL A 130 14.74 -14.24 0.18
C VAL A 130 13.98 -15.52 0.53
N SER A 131 14.66 -16.64 0.67
CA SER A 131 14.05 -17.92 1.05
C SER A 131 13.58 -17.89 2.51
N GLU A 132 14.38 -17.30 3.40
CA GLU A 132 13.97 -17.05 4.79
C GLU A 132 12.86 -16.00 4.87
N ALA A 133 12.99 -14.90 4.11
CA ALA A 133 11.98 -13.85 4.04
C ALA A 133 10.61 -14.42 3.61
N PHE A 134 10.58 -15.24 2.57
CA PHE A 134 9.36 -15.94 2.13
C PHE A 134 8.78 -16.85 3.22
N THR A 135 9.62 -17.67 3.86
CA THR A 135 9.15 -18.56 4.93
C THR A 135 8.51 -17.76 6.08
N ARG A 136 9.12 -16.63 6.46
CA ARG A 136 8.56 -15.73 7.49
C ARG A 136 7.26 -15.08 7.05
N ALA A 137 7.17 -14.62 5.79
CA ALA A 137 5.95 -14.04 5.24
C ALA A 137 4.81 -15.06 5.20
N LEU A 138 5.09 -16.27 4.74
CA LEU A 138 4.10 -17.35 4.65
C LEU A 138 3.55 -17.76 6.02
N ASN A 139 4.40 -17.78 7.04
CA ASN A 139 4.03 -18.19 8.40
C ASN A 139 3.11 -17.19 9.12
N VAL A 140 2.92 -15.98 8.58
CA VAL A 140 1.97 -14.99 9.15
C VAL A 140 0.53 -15.49 8.97
N ASP A 141 0.19 -15.93 7.77
CA ASP A 141 -1.15 -16.44 7.43
C ASP A 141 -1.06 -17.31 6.17
N SER A 142 -0.66 -18.57 6.36
CA SER A 142 -0.50 -19.52 5.26
C SER A 142 -1.83 -19.86 4.57
N LEU A 143 -2.95 -19.77 5.29
CA LEU A 143 -4.27 -20.01 4.74
C LEU A 143 -4.67 -18.92 3.74
N SER A 144 -4.54 -17.66 4.13
CA SER A 144 -4.85 -16.52 3.25
C SER A 144 -3.85 -16.38 2.09
N ALA A 145 -2.61 -16.85 2.27
CA ALA A 145 -1.57 -16.81 1.23
C ALA A 145 -1.90 -17.66 0.00
N PHE A 146 -2.73 -18.70 0.14
CA PHE A 146 -3.15 -19.54 -0.97
C PHE A 146 -3.88 -18.71 -2.04
N GLY A 147 -3.41 -18.79 -3.30
CA GLY A 147 -3.94 -18.01 -4.42
C GLY A 147 -3.56 -16.53 -4.40
N GLY A 148 -2.64 -16.11 -3.54
CA GLY A 148 -2.16 -14.73 -3.46
C GLY A 148 -1.07 -14.40 -4.47
N VAL A 149 -0.52 -13.20 -4.34
CA VAL A 149 0.61 -12.66 -5.09
C VAL A 149 1.83 -12.61 -4.18
N VAL A 150 2.96 -13.14 -4.64
CA VAL A 150 4.26 -13.09 -3.95
C VAL A 150 5.17 -12.06 -4.63
N ALA A 151 5.64 -11.06 -3.90
CA ALA A 151 6.65 -10.11 -4.36
C ALA A 151 7.91 -10.20 -3.49
N ILE A 152 9.09 -10.23 -4.13
CA ILE A 152 10.39 -10.26 -3.47
C ILE A 152 11.32 -9.20 -4.07
N ASN A 153 12.20 -8.63 -3.24
CA ASN A 153 13.10 -7.53 -3.65
C ASN A 153 14.51 -7.97 -4.05
N LYS A 154 14.77 -9.26 -4.15
CA LYS A 154 16.03 -9.83 -4.62
C LYS A 154 15.73 -10.92 -5.63
N LYS A 155 16.78 -11.40 -6.32
CA LYS A 155 16.70 -12.49 -7.31
C LYS A 155 16.01 -13.73 -6.73
N CYS A 156 15.06 -14.31 -7.46
CA CYS A 156 14.43 -15.58 -7.11
C CYS A 156 15.37 -16.74 -7.36
N THR A 157 15.84 -17.38 -6.30
CA THR A 157 16.76 -18.52 -6.35
C THR A 157 16.00 -19.85 -6.51
N VAL A 158 16.72 -20.88 -6.92
CA VAL A 158 16.19 -22.25 -7.03
C VAL A 158 15.63 -22.76 -5.69
N ASP A 159 16.31 -22.47 -4.57
CA ASP A 159 15.84 -22.86 -3.23
C ASP A 159 14.48 -22.21 -2.90
N LEU A 160 14.36 -20.91 -3.16
CA LEU A 160 13.09 -20.22 -2.98
C LEU A 160 12.00 -20.78 -3.91
N ALA A 161 12.33 -21.02 -5.19
CA ALA A 161 11.37 -21.56 -6.14
C ALA A 161 10.81 -22.93 -5.71
N LYS A 162 11.64 -23.80 -5.16
CA LYS A 162 11.21 -25.09 -4.59
C LYS A 162 10.21 -24.93 -3.42
N LYS A 163 10.37 -23.87 -2.62
CA LYS A 163 9.43 -23.57 -1.52
C LYS A 163 8.09 -23.02 -2.02
N ILE A 164 8.15 -22.07 -2.95
CA ILE A 164 6.97 -21.47 -3.57
C ILE A 164 6.16 -22.52 -4.34
N ASP A 165 6.86 -23.46 -5.02
CA ASP A 165 6.21 -24.51 -5.82
C ASP A 165 5.27 -25.42 -5.02
N LYS A 166 5.46 -25.54 -3.71
CA LYS A 166 4.62 -26.36 -2.81
C LYS A 166 3.24 -25.76 -2.57
N ILE A 167 3.02 -24.50 -2.95
CA ILE A 167 1.78 -23.77 -2.66
C ILE A 167 1.26 -23.19 -3.97
N PHE A 168 -0.05 -23.04 -4.07
CA PHE A 168 -0.66 -22.34 -5.19
C PHE A 168 -0.59 -20.82 -4.98
N PHE A 169 0.05 -20.13 -5.93
CA PHE A 169 0.05 -18.67 -6.06
C PHE A 169 -0.41 -18.27 -7.46
N GLU A 170 -1.02 -17.11 -7.58
CA GLU A 170 -1.44 -16.54 -8.87
C GLU A 170 -0.26 -15.87 -9.60
N ILE A 171 0.59 -15.15 -8.84
CA ILE A 171 1.68 -14.35 -9.39
C ILE A 171 2.91 -14.46 -8.49
N ILE A 172 4.09 -14.45 -9.13
CA ILE A 172 5.38 -14.20 -8.48
C ILE A 172 6.04 -13.04 -9.19
N VAL A 173 6.42 -12.01 -8.41
CA VAL A 173 7.16 -10.84 -8.90
C VAL A 173 8.54 -10.80 -8.23
N ALA A 174 9.59 -10.66 -9.04
CA ALA A 174 10.97 -10.53 -8.57
C ALA A 174 11.78 -9.65 -9.51
N PRO A 175 12.93 -9.06 -9.09
CA PRO A 175 13.81 -8.34 -10.00
C PRO A 175 14.39 -9.22 -11.12
N SER A 176 14.65 -10.48 -10.80
CA SER A 176 15.16 -11.49 -11.75
C SER A 176 14.97 -12.92 -11.19
N PHE A 177 15.18 -13.91 -12.04
CA PHE A 177 15.04 -15.34 -11.72
C PHE A 177 16.27 -16.12 -12.16
N ASP A 178 16.67 -17.13 -11.39
CA ASP A 178 17.61 -18.16 -11.86
C ASP A 178 16.94 -19.00 -12.95
N ALA A 179 17.70 -19.48 -13.92
CA ALA A 179 17.19 -20.38 -14.96
C ALA A 179 16.54 -21.64 -14.37
N GLY A 180 17.13 -22.18 -13.30
CA GLY A 180 16.55 -23.31 -12.56
C GLY A 180 15.21 -22.98 -11.88
N SER A 181 15.03 -21.73 -11.41
CA SER A 181 13.76 -21.27 -10.85
C SER A 181 12.66 -21.24 -11.91
N LEU A 182 12.95 -20.69 -13.10
CA LEU A 182 12.02 -20.67 -14.23
C LEU A 182 11.65 -22.10 -14.66
N LYS A 183 12.63 -23.03 -14.70
CA LYS A 183 12.37 -24.45 -14.99
C LYS A 183 11.45 -25.12 -13.97
N ILE A 184 11.55 -24.77 -12.68
CA ILE A 184 10.63 -25.26 -11.66
C ILE A 184 9.21 -24.73 -11.91
N PHE A 185 9.07 -23.42 -12.13
CA PHE A 185 7.78 -22.80 -12.33
C PHE A 185 7.10 -23.17 -13.64
N SER A 186 7.85 -23.54 -14.69
CA SER A 186 7.28 -23.92 -16.01
C SER A 186 6.30 -25.10 -15.95
N LYS A 187 6.37 -25.91 -14.89
CA LYS A 187 5.40 -26.99 -14.63
C LYS A 187 4.00 -26.47 -14.28
N LYS A 188 3.91 -25.24 -13.79
CA LYS A 188 2.64 -24.58 -13.38
C LYS A 188 2.18 -23.60 -14.47
N LYS A 189 1.52 -24.11 -15.52
CA LYS A 189 1.13 -23.33 -16.72
C LYS A 189 0.31 -22.08 -16.43
N ASN A 190 -0.44 -22.04 -15.33
CA ASN A 190 -1.29 -20.89 -14.96
C ASN A 190 -0.57 -19.86 -14.09
N LEU A 191 0.56 -20.21 -13.47
CA LEU A 191 1.34 -19.31 -12.61
C LEU A 191 1.99 -18.22 -13.46
N ARG A 192 1.73 -16.97 -13.13
CA ARG A 192 2.34 -15.81 -13.77
C ARG A 192 3.65 -15.49 -13.08
N VAL A 193 4.73 -15.49 -13.85
CA VAL A 193 6.08 -15.17 -13.36
C VAL A 193 6.54 -13.89 -14.02
N LEU A 194 6.69 -12.84 -13.22
CA LEU A 194 6.95 -11.48 -13.67
C LEU A 194 8.32 -11.00 -13.17
N SER A 195 9.14 -10.44 -14.06
CA SER A 195 10.34 -9.71 -13.64
C SER A 195 10.13 -8.21 -13.79
N LEU A 196 10.46 -7.50 -12.71
CA LEU A 196 10.47 -6.04 -12.64
C LEU A 196 11.72 -5.62 -11.88
N LYS A 197 12.67 -4.98 -12.56
CA LYS A 197 13.96 -4.59 -11.94
C LYS A 197 13.80 -3.56 -10.85
N GLU A 198 12.91 -2.62 -11.06
CA GLU A 198 12.65 -1.50 -10.17
C GLU A 198 11.15 -1.21 -10.11
N TYR A 199 10.67 -0.80 -8.96
CA TYR A 199 9.33 -0.28 -8.76
C TYR A 199 9.40 1.20 -8.41
N LEU A 200 8.76 2.02 -9.24
CA LEU A 200 8.61 3.46 -9.03
C LEU A 200 7.12 3.77 -8.87
N SER A 201 6.74 4.14 -7.68
CA SER A 201 5.39 4.57 -7.35
C SER A 201 4.98 5.81 -8.13
N PRO A 202 3.75 5.91 -8.63
CA PRO A 202 3.23 7.19 -9.13
C PRO A 202 3.16 8.20 -7.98
N GLU A 203 3.37 9.48 -8.28
CA GLU A 203 3.34 10.57 -7.30
C GLU A 203 1.94 10.76 -6.69
N PHE A 204 0.91 10.64 -7.53
CA PHE A 204 -0.50 10.78 -7.13
C PHE A 204 -1.27 9.47 -7.28
N SER A 205 -2.22 9.28 -6.37
CA SER A 205 -3.28 8.27 -6.46
C SER A 205 -4.58 8.95 -6.89
N ILE A 206 -5.22 8.46 -7.94
CA ILE A 206 -6.48 9.00 -8.48
C ILE A 206 -7.57 7.94 -8.34
N LYS A 207 -8.72 8.33 -7.82
CA LYS A 207 -9.94 7.51 -7.74
C LYS A 207 -11.10 8.22 -8.40
N THR A 208 -11.79 7.53 -9.30
CA THR A 208 -13.02 8.02 -9.91
C THR A 208 -14.17 7.97 -8.90
N ILE A 209 -14.95 9.04 -8.84
CA ILE A 209 -16.18 9.15 -8.05
C ILE A 209 -17.31 9.65 -8.94
N GLY A 210 -18.55 9.56 -8.47
CA GLY A 210 -19.68 10.15 -9.19
C GLY A 210 -19.46 11.66 -9.44
N GLY A 211 -19.46 12.07 -10.71
CA GLY A 211 -19.27 13.47 -11.11
C GLY A 211 -17.81 13.97 -11.13
N GLY A 212 -16.81 13.11 -10.88
CA GLY A 212 -15.41 13.55 -10.94
C GLY A 212 -14.39 12.54 -10.48
N SER A 213 -13.20 13.02 -10.06
CA SER A 213 -12.11 12.22 -9.53
C SER A 213 -11.50 12.86 -8.30
N LEU A 214 -11.08 12.03 -7.36
CA LEU A 214 -10.27 12.44 -6.21
C LEU A 214 -8.81 12.13 -6.51
N GLY A 215 -7.93 13.13 -6.35
CA GLY A 215 -6.49 12.96 -6.42
C GLY A 215 -5.86 13.26 -5.07
N GLN A 216 -4.91 12.44 -4.65
CA GLN A 216 -4.10 12.70 -3.46
C GLN A 216 -2.66 12.28 -3.71
N GLU A 217 -1.73 12.94 -3.03
CA GLU A 217 -0.35 12.49 -2.95
C GLU A 217 -0.27 11.11 -2.30
N ARG A 218 0.75 10.36 -2.64
CA ARG A 218 0.99 9.09 -1.95
C ARG A 218 1.49 9.33 -0.54
N ASP A 219 1.19 8.37 0.33
CA ASP A 219 1.79 8.34 1.66
C ASP A 219 3.23 7.81 1.58
N ASP A 220 4.17 8.73 1.33
CA ASP A 220 5.61 8.47 1.35
C ASP A 220 6.23 8.74 2.74
N SER A 221 5.38 8.91 3.77
CA SER A 221 5.83 9.14 5.14
C SER A 221 6.80 8.05 5.59
N ASN A 222 8.01 8.47 5.93
CA ASN A 222 9.03 7.59 6.49
C ASN A 222 9.13 7.85 8.00
N LEU A 223 8.41 7.03 8.77
CA LEU A 223 8.47 7.13 10.22
C LEU A 223 9.85 6.70 10.73
N LEU A 224 10.53 7.62 11.40
CA LEU A 224 11.80 7.41 12.08
C LEU A 224 11.63 7.50 13.59
N GLU A 225 12.56 6.94 14.35
CA GLU A 225 12.58 7.00 15.81
C GLU A 225 12.41 8.42 16.37
N LYS A 226 13.07 9.41 15.76
CA LYS A 226 13.01 10.82 16.16
C LYS A 226 11.61 11.45 16.11
N HIS A 227 10.68 10.84 15.38
CA HIS A 227 9.30 11.32 15.26
C HIS A 227 8.40 10.76 16.36
N LEU A 228 8.88 9.76 17.13
CA LEU A 228 8.06 9.08 18.12
C LEU A 228 8.06 9.83 19.45
N VAL A 229 6.85 10.04 19.98
CA VAL A 229 6.64 10.54 21.33
C VAL A 229 6.18 9.38 22.22
N THR A 230 6.85 9.13 23.32
CA THR A 230 6.47 8.06 24.27
C THR A 230 5.75 8.64 25.47
N PRO A 231 4.40 8.65 25.52
CA PRO A 231 3.62 9.25 26.59
C PRO A 231 3.54 8.40 27.85
N THR A 232 3.82 7.08 27.75
CA THR A 232 3.76 6.15 28.87
C THR A 232 4.99 6.24 29.79
N LYS A 233 4.81 5.85 31.07
CA LYS A 233 5.92 5.74 32.04
C LYS A 233 6.97 4.74 31.57
N LYS A 234 6.53 3.56 31.10
CA LYS A 234 7.40 2.55 30.48
C LYS A 234 7.80 2.99 29.08
N LYS A 235 9.09 2.97 28.78
CA LYS A 235 9.66 3.27 27.48
C LYS A 235 9.83 2.00 26.66
N LEU A 236 9.85 2.15 25.32
CA LEU A 236 10.17 1.05 24.42
C LEU A 236 11.65 0.69 24.52
N THR A 237 11.96 -0.59 24.53
CA THR A 237 13.35 -1.05 24.35
C THR A 237 13.76 -0.90 22.89
N PRO A 238 15.07 -0.87 22.55
CA PRO A 238 15.53 -0.78 21.15
C PRO A 238 14.95 -1.86 20.25
N ASN A 239 14.79 -3.10 20.76
CA ASN A 239 14.16 -4.19 19.99
C ASN A 239 12.67 -3.97 19.79
N GLN A 240 11.95 -3.46 20.80
CA GLN A 240 10.53 -3.12 20.65
C GLN A 240 10.33 -1.98 19.66
N LEU A 241 11.21 -0.98 19.69
CA LEU A 241 11.20 0.14 18.77
C LEU A 241 11.44 -0.32 17.33
N SER A 242 12.50 -1.06 17.06
CA SER A 242 12.80 -1.64 15.74
C SER A 242 11.64 -2.51 15.22
N THR A 243 11.09 -3.38 16.09
CA THR A 243 9.95 -4.25 15.77
C THR A 243 8.70 -3.42 15.46
N GLY A 244 8.45 -2.36 16.22
CA GLY A 244 7.31 -1.47 16.02
C GLY A 244 7.40 -0.66 14.73
N LEU A 245 8.57 -0.13 14.39
CA LEU A 245 8.80 0.55 13.11
C LEU A 245 8.62 -0.40 11.92
N PHE A 246 9.02 -1.67 12.06
CA PHE A 246 8.74 -2.68 11.04
C PHE A 246 7.23 -2.96 10.92
N ALA A 247 6.53 -3.15 12.05
CA ALA A 247 5.08 -3.35 12.05
C ALA A 247 4.32 -2.14 11.49
N TRP A 248 4.81 -0.90 11.76
CA TRP A 248 4.26 0.33 11.21
C TRP A 248 4.31 0.37 9.68
N LYS A 249 5.43 -0.02 9.09
CA LYS A 249 5.56 -0.12 7.63
C LYS A 249 4.54 -1.09 7.02
N VAL A 250 4.22 -2.16 7.71
CA VAL A 250 3.22 -3.14 7.26
C VAL A 250 1.80 -2.61 7.44
N VAL A 251 1.49 -1.99 8.60
CA VAL A 251 0.14 -1.48 8.85
C VAL A 251 -0.25 -0.36 7.89
N LYS A 252 0.71 0.47 7.46
CA LYS A 252 0.52 1.52 6.43
C LYS A 252 0.00 0.97 5.10
N HIS A 253 0.36 -0.26 4.75
CA HIS A 253 -0.08 -0.93 3.53
C HIS A 253 -1.29 -1.84 3.71
N THR A 254 -1.82 -1.96 4.93
CA THR A 254 -2.99 -2.77 5.26
C THR A 254 -4.25 -1.91 5.23
N LYS A 255 -5.32 -2.41 4.61
CA LYS A 255 -6.60 -1.66 4.55
C LYS A 255 -7.15 -1.37 5.94
N SER A 256 -7.63 -0.14 6.14
CA SER A 256 -8.21 0.34 7.42
C SER A 256 -9.55 -0.33 7.76
N ASN A 257 -9.90 -0.52 9.02
CA ASN A 257 -9.02 -0.37 10.19
C ASN A 257 -8.03 -1.52 10.25
N ALA A 258 -6.77 -1.21 10.54
CA ALA A 258 -5.68 -2.19 10.49
C ALA A 258 -4.91 -2.32 11.81
N ILE A 259 -4.60 -3.56 12.16
CA ILE A 259 -3.74 -3.93 13.30
C ILE A 259 -2.69 -4.93 12.83
N VAL A 260 -1.45 -4.68 13.18
CA VAL A 260 -0.33 -5.58 12.92
C VAL A 260 0.35 -5.94 14.25
N VAL A 261 0.49 -7.23 14.50
CA VAL A 261 1.20 -7.76 15.68
C VAL A 261 2.54 -8.31 15.24
N ALA A 262 3.61 -7.90 15.94
CA ALA A 262 4.97 -8.30 15.62
C ALA A 262 5.80 -8.62 16.87
N LYS A 263 6.86 -9.42 16.70
CA LYS A 263 7.84 -9.71 17.75
C LYS A 263 9.21 -9.98 17.13
N ASN A 264 10.25 -9.38 17.69
CA ASN A 264 11.65 -9.59 17.25
C ASN A 264 11.83 -9.44 15.73
N ASN A 265 11.30 -8.35 15.16
CA ASN A 265 11.31 -8.06 13.73
C ASN A 265 10.69 -9.18 12.85
N LYS A 266 9.67 -9.86 13.38
CA LYS A 266 8.83 -10.82 12.65
C LYS A 266 7.38 -10.41 12.82
N ILE A 267 6.63 -10.37 11.72
CA ILE A 267 5.18 -10.21 11.78
C ILE A 267 4.58 -11.52 12.27
N ILE A 268 3.64 -11.43 13.18
CA ILE A 268 2.93 -12.57 13.78
C ILE A 268 1.51 -12.65 13.23
N SER A 269 0.85 -11.50 13.11
CA SER A 269 -0.53 -11.43 12.61
C SER A 269 -0.79 -10.08 11.95
N ILE A 270 -1.67 -10.07 10.97
CA ILE A 270 -2.18 -8.90 10.26
C ILE A 270 -3.69 -9.00 10.21
N SER A 271 -4.37 -7.93 10.63
CA SER A 271 -5.81 -7.74 10.43
C SER A 271 -6.05 -6.40 9.76
N GLY A 272 -6.93 -6.35 8.77
CA GLY A 272 -7.29 -5.11 8.06
C GLY A 272 -8.65 -5.20 7.40
N GLY A 273 -9.14 -4.06 6.90
CA GLY A 273 -10.43 -3.93 6.22
C GLY A 273 -11.63 -4.06 7.17
N GLN A 274 -11.45 -3.78 8.45
CA GLN A 274 -12.52 -3.87 9.44
C GLN A 274 -13.19 -2.51 9.65
N THR A 275 -14.52 -2.52 9.82
CA THR A 275 -15.29 -1.29 10.07
C THR A 275 -15.04 -0.72 11.47
N SER A 276 -14.64 -1.57 12.43
CA SER A 276 -14.31 -1.11 13.78
C SER A 276 -12.87 -1.45 14.18
N ARG A 277 -12.27 -0.57 15.00
CA ARG A 277 -10.93 -0.79 15.59
C ARG A 277 -10.91 -1.98 16.55
N VAL A 278 -12.01 -2.18 17.27
CA VAL A 278 -12.16 -3.29 18.22
C VAL A 278 -12.15 -4.63 17.49
N ASP A 279 -12.87 -4.73 16.37
CA ASP A 279 -12.88 -5.96 15.56
C ASP A 279 -11.53 -6.21 14.90
N ALA A 280 -10.90 -5.16 14.36
CA ALA A 280 -9.55 -5.28 13.81
C ALA A 280 -8.57 -5.84 14.87
N THR A 281 -8.67 -5.34 16.11
CA THR A 281 -7.86 -5.83 17.24
C THR A 281 -8.20 -7.28 17.56
N LYS A 282 -9.46 -7.62 17.72
CA LYS A 282 -9.92 -8.97 18.04
C LYS A 282 -9.41 -9.97 16.99
N ILE A 283 -9.64 -9.70 15.72
CA ILE A 283 -9.21 -10.58 14.62
C ILE A 283 -7.70 -10.76 14.60
N ALA A 284 -6.91 -9.67 14.80
CA ALA A 284 -5.46 -9.75 14.82
C ALA A 284 -4.94 -10.69 15.92
N PHE A 285 -5.63 -10.75 17.07
CA PHE A 285 -5.23 -11.56 18.21
C PHE A 285 -5.79 -13.01 18.18
N GLU A 286 -6.89 -13.24 17.49
CA GLU A 286 -7.48 -14.57 17.33
C GLU A 286 -6.87 -15.35 16.15
N LYS A 287 -6.37 -14.66 15.14
CA LYS A 287 -5.84 -15.24 13.89
C LYS A 287 -4.58 -16.08 14.06
N ALA A 288 -3.80 -15.82 15.10
CA ALA A 288 -2.55 -16.50 15.36
C ALA A 288 -2.29 -16.70 16.86
N LYS A 289 -1.45 -17.68 17.19
CA LYS A 289 -0.93 -17.81 18.57
C LYS A 289 -0.01 -16.64 18.89
N ILE A 290 -0.51 -15.70 19.68
CA ILE A 290 0.22 -14.48 20.02
C ILE A 290 1.22 -14.75 21.15
N PRO A 291 2.55 -14.62 20.91
CA PRO A 291 3.55 -14.80 21.97
C PRO A 291 3.54 -13.61 22.94
N LYS A 292 3.83 -13.86 24.23
CA LYS A 292 4.03 -12.77 25.20
C LYS A 292 5.13 -11.80 24.72
N GLY A 293 4.97 -10.51 25.04
CA GLY A 293 5.97 -9.48 24.73
C GLY A 293 5.95 -8.98 23.28
N CYS A 294 4.85 -9.18 22.54
CA CYS A 294 4.65 -8.61 21.22
C CYS A 294 4.53 -7.09 21.23
N VAL A 295 4.80 -6.50 20.09
CA VAL A 295 4.52 -5.09 19.75
C VAL A 295 3.34 -5.04 18.79
N VAL A 296 2.44 -4.07 18.98
CA VAL A 296 1.25 -3.85 18.15
C VAL A 296 1.38 -2.53 17.44
N ALA A 297 1.15 -2.49 16.13
CA ALA A 297 1.00 -1.27 15.35
C ALA A 297 -0.46 -1.11 14.90
N SER A 298 -0.97 0.12 14.99
CA SER A 298 -2.32 0.50 14.56
C SER A 298 -2.26 1.67 13.60
N ASP A 299 -2.98 1.60 12.48
CA ASP A 299 -3.02 2.64 11.44
C ASP A 299 -3.68 3.96 11.88
N ALA A 300 -4.45 3.92 12.99
CA ALA A 300 -5.03 5.11 13.64
C ALA A 300 -5.03 4.94 15.16
N PHE A 301 -5.45 5.99 15.89
CA PHE A 301 -5.53 5.98 17.34
C PHE A 301 -6.60 5.00 17.87
N PHE A 302 -6.40 4.52 19.09
CA PHE A 302 -7.43 3.80 19.83
C PHE A 302 -8.41 4.79 20.45
N PRO A 303 -9.70 4.72 20.07
CA PRO A 303 -10.68 5.70 20.57
C PRO A 303 -11.05 5.48 22.04
N PHE A 304 -10.85 4.25 22.56
CA PHE A 304 -11.20 3.84 23.92
C PHE A 304 -10.17 2.88 24.49
N LYS A 305 -10.11 2.76 25.81
CA LYS A 305 -9.20 1.87 26.53
C LYS A 305 -9.53 0.37 26.42
N ASP A 306 -10.74 0.02 25.96
CA ASP A 306 -11.23 -1.36 25.85
C ASP A 306 -10.32 -2.24 24.97
N SER A 307 -9.81 -1.71 23.87
CA SER A 307 -8.85 -2.40 23.03
C SER A 307 -7.52 -2.65 23.76
N ILE A 308 -7.07 -1.69 24.60
CA ILE A 308 -5.85 -1.84 25.41
C ILE A 308 -6.05 -2.95 26.46
N GLU A 309 -7.19 -2.94 27.14
CA GLU A 309 -7.52 -3.94 28.17
C GLU A 309 -7.60 -5.36 27.57
N LYS A 310 -8.17 -5.52 26.38
CA LYS A 310 -8.15 -6.78 25.64
C LYS A 310 -6.73 -7.22 25.27
N MET A 311 -5.92 -6.33 24.71
CA MET A 311 -4.54 -6.64 24.33
C MET A 311 -3.65 -6.98 25.55
N ALA A 312 -3.92 -6.38 26.70
CA ALA A 312 -3.19 -6.65 27.95
C ALA A 312 -3.29 -8.11 28.39
N GLN A 313 -4.43 -8.80 28.11
CA GLN A 313 -4.62 -10.21 28.40
C GLN A 313 -3.60 -11.10 27.69
N TYR A 314 -3.12 -10.67 26.52
CA TYR A 314 -2.07 -11.36 25.77
C TYR A 314 -0.65 -10.99 26.20
N LYS A 315 -0.50 -10.15 27.25
CA LYS A 315 0.81 -9.73 27.80
C LYS A 315 1.70 -9.09 26.74
N ILE A 316 1.13 -8.19 25.91
CA ILE A 316 1.90 -7.41 24.94
C ILE A 316 2.88 -6.48 25.65
N ALA A 317 3.97 -6.10 24.98
CA ALA A 317 5.01 -5.26 25.55
C ALA A 317 4.89 -3.79 25.19
N ALA A 318 4.45 -3.50 23.95
CA ALA A 318 4.37 -2.14 23.43
C ALA A 318 3.31 -1.96 22.34
N ILE A 319 2.88 -0.71 22.16
CA ILE A 319 1.96 -0.26 21.10
C ILE A 319 2.58 0.92 20.37
N ILE A 320 2.42 0.95 19.05
CA ILE A 320 2.72 2.12 18.20
C ILE A 320 1.42 2.53 17.50
N GLN A 321 1.03 3.78 17.66
CA GLN A 321 -0.19 4.37 17.08
C GLN A 321 -0.02 5.87 16.84
N PRO A 322 -0.88 6.53 16.04
CA PRO A 322 -0.78 7.96 15.78
C PRO A 322 -0.89 8.87 17.01
N GLY A 323 -1.76 8.56 17.97
CA GLY A 323 -2.23 9.53 18.96
C GLY A 323 -3.20 10.54 18.33
N GLY A 324 -3.59 11.56 19.09
CA GLY A 324 -4.49 12.63 18.65
C GLY A 324 -5.98 12.41 18.98
N SER A 325 -6.30 11.41 19.79
CA SER A 325 -7.65 11.23 20.35
C SER A 325 -7.86 12.13 21.56
N ILE A 326 -9.07 12.67 21.71
CA ILE A 326 -9.50 13.38 22.95
C ILE A 326 -9.32 12.49 24.18
N ARG A 327 -9.35 11.15 23.98
CA ARG A 327 -9.23 10.15 25.05
C ARG A 327 -7.84 9.51 25.15
N ASP A 328 -6.82 10.12 24.56
CA ASP A 328 -5.44 9.59 24.65
C ASP A 328 -4.99 9.44 26.11
N GLY A 329 -5.43 10.34 27.01
CA GLY A 329 -5.15 10.23 28.44
C GLY A 329 -5.63 8.91 29.06
N GLU A 330 -6.87 8.49 28.79
CA GLU A 330 -7.44 7.22 29.28
C GLU A 330 -6.69 6.01 28.69
N VAL A 331 -6.30 6.08 27.43
CA VAL A 331 -5.58 5.02 26.72
C VAL A 331 -4.16 4.87 27.28
N VAL A 332 -3.46 5.99 27.53
CA VAL A 332 -2.13 6.02 28.11
C VAL A 332 -2.16 5.51 29.56
N GLU A 333 -3.17 5.91 30.33
CA GLU A 333 -3.33 5.43 31.72
C GLU A 333 -3.56 3.92 31.76
N SER A 334 -4.42 3.37 30.87
CA SER A 334 -4.64 1.95 30.73
C SER A 334 -3.33 1.21 30.37
N CYS A 335 -2.51 1.78 29.49
CA CYS A 335 -1.19 1.23 29.17
C CYS A 335 -0.26 1.22 30.39
N ASN A 336 -0.22 2.31 31.16
CA ASN A 336 0.60 2.42 32.36
C ASN A 336 0.21 1.37 33.41
N LYS A 337 -1.11 1.19 33.63
CA LYS A 337 -1.68 0.20 34.55
C LYS A 337 -1.29 -1.24 34.20
N ASN A 338 -1.25 -1.52 32.90
CA ASN A 338 -0.90 -2.83 32.37
C ASN A 338 0.60 -2.99 32.03
N LYS A 339 1.45 -2.02 32.39
CA LYS A 339 2.90 -2.00 32.11
C LYS A 339 3.24 -2.17 30.61
N ILE A 340 2.40 -1.61 29.72
CA ILE A 340 2.57 -1.58 28.28
C ILE A 340 3.24 -0.25 27.91
N ALA A 341 4.32 -0.27 27.13
CA ALA A 341 4.91 0.93 26.56
C ALA A 341 4.05 1.40 25.37
N MET A 342 3.94 2.72 25.16
CA MET A 342 3.25 3.27 23.99
C MET A 342 4.07 4.36 23.35
N ALA A 343 4.11 4.37 22.03
CA ALA A 343 4.67 5.45 21.23
C ALA A 343 3.62 6.01 20.28
N PHE A 344 3.54 7.34 20.22
CA PHE A 344 2.75 8.09 19.25
C PHE A 344 3.61 8.42 18.04
N THR A 345 3.08 8.18 16.84
CA THR A 345 3.76 8.46 15.58
C THR A 345 3.51 9.88 15.08
N GLY A 346 2.41 10.51 15.52
CA GLY A 346 1.93 11.78 14.97
C GLY A 346 1.34 11.68 13.56
N PHE A 347 1.45 10.53 12.92
CA PHE A 347 0.98 10.29 11.56
C PHE A 347 -0.08 9.20 11.55
N ARG A 348 -1.23 9.47 10.95
CA ARG A 348 -2.27 8.47 10.66
C ARG A 348 -1.95 7.82 9.30
N ALA A 349 -2.14 6.50 9.20
CA ALA A 349 -1.81 5.72 8.01
C ALA A 349 -3.05 5.00 7.42
N PHE A 350 -4.15 5.73 7.21
CA PHE A 350 -5.35 5.16 6.61
C PHE A 350 -5.11 4.77 5.14
N LYS A 351 -5.61 3.59 4.78
CA LYS A 351 -5.65 3.07 3.41
C LYS A 351 -7.03 2.45 3.12
N HIS A 352 -7.71 2.98 2.11
CA HIS A 352 -9.05 2.53 1.67
C HIS A 352 -9.03 1.91 0.29
#